data_f1a61c8094e4c9af5b633ca9c4a47b1a
#
_entry.id   f1a61c8094e4c9af5b633ca9c4a47b1a
#
_cell.length_a   1.000
_cell.length_b   1.000
_cell.length_c   1.000
_cell.angle_alpha   90.00
_cell.angle_beta   90.00
_cell.angle_gamma   90.00
#
_symmetry.space_group_name_H-M   'P 1'
#
loop_
_entity.id
_entity.type
_entity.pdbx_description
1 polymer ?
#
loop_
_entity_poly.entity_id
_entity_poly.type
_entity_poly.pdbx_seq_one_letter_code
_entity_poly.pdbx_strand_id
1 'polypeptide(L)'
;MLKEKCKKWEQKYETVSDDLNFITFFQEMSPKTFAAIEIGSNAVRMIVGELRSSCRLCVLERWSAHLRLGDSVFESGEISEQLFQQLLQTIQGLLSKVHKYSDLKLSITATSAMRSAKNNAETAARIESIVGYPLKILSGTEECQCLADGVKSFLPPSMVLDYPLKQTFLADLGGGSLEISLLKSGKSPSCKNGDYQYSIDIGSLRLRKMVNPENELKSVITEKLLQLDEVLSANPQNRTNLILTGGNAKTFARLYPQVSANLRPENSSTVEAKNWLSTNWAEFECTEQIFQSQSADEQIEQWKLRPQQTEVFNSALAVFRAIGSKLRTEQLCIPFFGLKESLLLSLVSVVTEKPMEDFTLVLIYGPPKKYKIGA
;
A
#
# COMPACT_ATOMS: atom_id res chain seq x y z
N MET A 1 -20.79 17.08 -19.70
CA MET A 1 -20.19 18.10 -18.80
C MET A 1 -18.66 18.03 -18.69
N LEU A 2 -18.01 16.88 -18.49
CA LEU A 2 -16.54 16.78 -18.49
C LEU A 2 -15.92 16.88 -19.90
N LYS A 3 -16.56 16.26 -20.89
CA LYS A 3 -16.12 16.37 -22.32
C LYS A 3 -16.26 17.78 -22.88
N GLU A 4 -17.24 18.56 -22.44
CA GLU A 4 -17.41 19.96 -22.88
C GLU A 4 -16.41 20.91 -22.22
N LYS A 5 -15.99 20.65 -20.97
CA LYS A 5 -14.93 21.43 -20.34
C LYS A 5 -13.56 21.17 -20.97
N CYS A 6 -13.27 19.95 -21.43
CA CYS A 6 -12.06 19.67 -22.19
C CYS A 6 -12.06 20.40 -23.56
N LYS A 7 -13.16 20.36 -24.32
CA LYS A 7 -13.27 21.09 -25.60
C LYS A 7 -13.15 22.60 -25.47
N LYS A 8 -13.69 23.19 -24.38
CA LYS A 8 -13.52 24.63 -24.11
C LYS A 8 -12.08 25.01 -23.73
N TRP A 9 -11.32 24.06 -23.20
CA TRP A 9 -9.89 24.25 -22.91
C TRP A 9 -9.06 24.18 -24.21
N GLU A 10 -9.34 23.25 -25.09
CA GLU A 10 -8.67 23.11 -26.40
C GLU A 10 -8.91 24.35 -27.25
N GLN A 11 -10.13 24.87 -27.35
CA GLN A 11 -10.44 26.08 -28.11
C GLN A 11 -9.79 27.37 -27.58
N LYS A 12 -9.38 27.45 -26.35
CA LYS A 12 -8.76 28.64 -25.76
C LYS A 12 -7.27 28.79 -26.11
N TYR A 13 -6.64 27.73 -26.60
CA TYR A 13 -5.22 27.70 -26.96
C TYR A 13 -4.93 27.51 -28.45
N GLU A 14 -5.97 27.48 -29.30
CA GLU A 14 -5.80 27.44 -30.78
C GLU A 14 -5.40 28.76 -31.41
N THR A 15 -5.24 29.85 -30.65
CA THR A 15 -4.86 31.15 -31.19
C THR A 15 -3.61 31.72 -30.50
N VAL A 16 -2.49 31.00 -30.56
CA VAL A 16 -1.18 31.59 -30.29
C VAL A 16 -0.22 31.12 -31.37
N SER A 17 0.18 32.10 -32.19
CA SER A 17 1.04 32.02 -33.36
C SER A 17 2.42 31.43 -33.09
N ASP A 18 2.92 30.76 -34.12
CA ASP A 18 4.29 30.56 -34.60
C ASP A 18 5.47 31.07 -33.77
N ASP A 19 5.70 30.45 -32.58
CA ASP A 19 6.97 30.55 -31.91
C ASP A 19 7.61 29.15 -31.80
N LEU A 20 8.78 29.01 -32.39
CA LEU A 20 9.63 27.82 -32.32
C LEU A 20 9.85 27.30 -30.87
N ASN A 21 9.71 28.16 -29.87
CA ASN A 21 9.73 27.83 -28.47
C ASN A 21 8.53 26.98 -28.02
N PHE A 22 7.36 27.09 -28.69
CA PHE A 22 6.17 26.30 -28.34
C PHE A 22 6.31 24.85 -28.83
N ILE A 23 6.93 24.65 -29.99
CA ILE A 23 7.23 23.28 -30.50
C ILE A 23 8.29 22.60 -29.65
N THR A 24 9.31 23.32 -29.19
CA THR A 24 10.33 22.79 -28.26
C THR A 24 9.73 22.44 -26.89
N PHE A 25 8.80 23.26 -26.40
CA PHE A 25 8.07 22.99 -25.16
C PHE A 25 7.18 21.71 -25.22
N PHE A 26 6.57 21.44 -26.37
CA PHE A 26 5.80 20.21 -26.63
C PHE A 26 6.69 19.00 -26.92
N GLN A 27 7.88 19.16 -27.47
CA GLN A 27 8.86 18.08 -27.70
C GLN A 27 9.54 17.60 -26.41
N GLU A 28 9.63 18.45 -25.36
CA GLU A 28 10.09 18.03 -24.03
C GLU A 28 9.04 17.23 -23.24
N MET A 29 7.80 17.17 -23.69
CA MET A 29 6.70 16.49 -23.01
C MET A 29 6.27 15.18 -23.69
N SER A 30 7.20 14.39 -24.20
CA SER A 30 6.87 12.98 -24.50
C SER A 30 6.36 12.32 -23.23
N PRO A 31 5.19 11.66 -23.23
CA PRO A 31 4.67 11.03 -22.02
C PRO A 31 5.65 9.98 -21.53
N LYS A 32 6.25 10.23 -20.37
CA LYS A 32 7.19 9.30 -19.74
C LYS A 32 6.43 8.20 -19.04
N THR A 33 6.78 6.96 -19.34
CA THR A 33 6.17 5.78 -18.70
C THR A 33 7.05 5.27 -17.54
N PHE A 34 6.41 4.93 -16.45
CA PHE A 34 7.06 4.45 -15.22
C PHE A 34 6.44 3.13 -14.80
N ALA A 35 7.25 2.20 -14.32
CA ALA A 35 6.77 0.96 -13.73
C ALA A 35 7.49 0.69 -12.39
N ALA A 36 6.74 0.24 -11.40
CA ALA A 36 7.31 -0.24 -10.15
C ALA A 36 6.87 -1.68 -9.92
N ILE A 37 7.84 -2.57 -9.69
CA ILE A 37 7.64 -3.96 -9.28
C ILE A 37 7.92 -4.05 -7.79
N GLU A 38 6.92 -4.51 -7.01
CA GLU A 38 7.00 -4.79 -5.58
C GLU A 38 7.05 -6.30 -5.36
N ILE A 39 8.11 -6.81 -4.76
CA ILE A 39 8.24 -8.20 -4.33
C ILE A 39 7.86 -8.28 -2.85
N GLY A 40 6.59 -8.56 -2.58
CA GLY A 40 6.06 -8.70 -1.24
C GLY A 40 6.02 -10.13 -0.75
N SER A 41 5.77 -10.34 0.55
CA SER A 41 5.71 -11.68 1.16
C SER A 41 4.60 -12.57 0.60
N ASN A 42 3.46 -11.99 0.19
CA ASN A 42 2.32 -12.76 -0.34
C ASN A 42 2.24 -12.77 -1.88
N ALA A 43 2.67 -11.70 -2.52
CA ALA A 43 2.53 -11.54 -3.97
C ALA A 43 3.60 -10.61 -4.53
N VAL A 44 3.96 -10.85 -5.79
CA VAL A 44 4.69 -9.89 -6.61
C VAL A 44 3.66 -9.03 -7.34
N ARG A 45 3.84 -7.72 -7.29
CA ARG A 45 2.91 -6.75 -7.90
C ARG A 45 3.66 -5.81 -8.83
N MET A 46 3.00 -5.37 -9.87
CA MET A 46 3.50 -4.33 -10.75
C MET A 46 2.42 -3.28 -10.96
N ILE A 47 2.82 -2.04 -10.96
CA ILE A 47 2.02 -0.89 -11.35
C ILE A 47 2.74 -0.13 -12.45
N VAL A 48 1.99 0.28 -13.47
CA VAL A 48 2.49 1.08 -14.59
C VAL A 48 1.72 2.39 -14.62
N GLY A 49 2.43 3.49 -14.73
CA GLY A 49 1.86 4.82 -14.83
C GLY A 49 2.52 5.65 -15.93
N GLU A 50 1.79 6.63 -16.42
CA GLU A 50 2.22 7.58 -17.43
C GLU A 50 2.10 8.99 -16.88
N LEU A 51 3.20 9.74 -16.93
CA LEU A 51 3.21 11.16 -16.58
C LEU A 51 2.71 11.96 -17.79
N ARG A 52 1.42 12.38 -17.74
CA ARG A 52 0.74 13.08 -18.86
C ARG A 52 0.91 14.58 -18.84
N SER A 53 1.31 15.12 -17.69
CA SER A 53 1.65 16.54 -17.52
C SER A 53 2.72 16.66 -16.47
N SER A 54 3.23 17.85 -16.20
CA SER A 54 4.29 18.07 -15.20
C SER A 54 3.96 17.57 -13.79
N CYS A 55 2.69 17.28 -13.50
CA CYS A 55 2.24 16.86 -12.17
C CYS A 55 1.18 15.73 -12.16
N ARG A 56 0.70 15.25 -13.33
CA ARG A 56 -0.40 14.27 -13.40
C ARG A 56 0.10 12.90 -13.82
N LEU A 57 0.21 11.99 -12.85
CA LEU A 57 0.58 10.60 -13.06
C LEU A 57 -0.68 9.72 -13.16
N CYS A 58 -0.94 9.19 -14.36
CA CYS A 58 -2.09 8.32 -14.62
C CYS A 58 -1.68 6.86 -14.59
N VAL A 59 -2.29 6.06 -13.71
CA VAL A 59 -2.07 4.61 -13.71
C VAL A 59 -2.67 4.02 -14.98
N LEU A 60 -1.87 3.25 -15.72
CA LEU A 60 -2.27 2.54 -16.94
C LEU A 60 -2.62 1.10 -16.67
N GLU A 61 -1.79 0.40 -15.90
CA GLU A 61 -1.93 -1.03 -15.64
C GLU A 61 -1.54 -1.39 -14.22
N ARG A 62 -2.18 -2.45 -13.70
CA ARG A 62 -1.80 -3.10 -12.44
C ARG A 62 -1.81 -4.60 -12.62
N TRP A 63 -0.76 -5.27 -12.15
CA TRP A 63 -0.59 -6.71 -12.24
C TRP A 63 -0.32 -7.29 -10.85
N SER A 64 -0.71 -8.54 -10.64
CA SER A 64 -0.42 -9.27 -9.39
C SER A 64 -0.25 -10.76 -9.67
N ALA A 65 0.83 -11.32 -9.12
CA ALA A 65 1.12 -12.74 -9.09
C ALA A 65 1.25 -13.22 -7.65
N HIS A 66 0.47 -14.22 -7.26
CA HIS A 66 0.53 -14.80 -5.92
C HIS A 66 1.64 -15.84 -5.86
N LEU A 67 2.77 -15.48 -5.27
CA LEU A 67 3.94 -16.36 -5.12
C LEU A 67 4.12 -16.90 -3.70
N ARG A 68 3.61 -16.17 -2.67
CA ARG A 68 3.70 -16.55 -1.25
C ARG A 68 5.12 -16.79 -0.76
N LEU A 69 6.03 -15.91 -1.17
CA LEU A 69 7.45 -15.96 -0.77
C LEU A 69 7.63 -16.12 0.74
N GLY A 70 6.74 -15.47 1.52
CA GLY A 70 6.75 -15.53 2.97
C GLY A 70 6.47 -16.91 3.56
N ASP A 71 5.66 -17.75 2.90
CA ASP A 71 5.36 -19.10 3.42
C ASP A 71 6.63 -19.95 3.57
N SER A 72 7.55 -19.87 2.61
CA SER A 72 8.85 -20.57 2.66
C SER A 72 9.83 -19.86 3.59
N VAL A 73 10.02 -18.56 3.40
CA VAL A 73 11.06 -17.81 4.12
C VAL A 73 10.81 -17.76 5.63
N PHE A 74 9.55 -17.62 6.08
CA PHE A 74 9.23 -17.59 7.51
C PHE A 74 9.29 -18.97 8.19
N GLU A 75 9.35 -20.04 7.40
CA GLU A 75 9.49 -21.41 7.89
C GLU A 75 10.95 -21.89 7.85
N SER A 76 11.61 -21.77 6.68
CA SER A 76 12.95 -22.28 6.45
C SER A 76 14.07 -21.25 6.69
N GLY A 77 13.72 -19.96 6.68
CA GLY A 77 14.68 -18.87 6.73
C GLY A 77 15.36 -18.54 5.40
N GLU A 78 15.03 -19.25 4.31
CA GLU A 78 15.70 -19.13 3.02
C GLU A 78 14.73 -19.18 1.85
N ILE A 79 15.15 -18.65 0.71
CA ILE A 79 14.49 -18.80 -0.58
C ILE A 79 15.06 -20.03 -1.25
N SER A 80 14.26 -21.11 -1.37
CA SER A 80 14.67 -22.33 -2.07
C SER A 80 14.91 -22.09 -3.56
N GLU A 81 15.71 -22.93 -4.21
CA GLU A 81 15.97 -22.82 -5.65
C GLU A 81 14.66 -22.88 -6.48
N GLN A 82 13.73 -23.75 -6.09
CA GLN A 82 12.43 -23.82 -6.75
C GLN A 82 11.67 -22.51 -6.66
N LEU A 83 11.64 -21.89 -5.49
CA LEU A 83 10.97 -20.61 -5.26
C LEU A 83 11.68 -19.45 -5.96
N PHE A 84 13.02 -19.48 -6.02
CA PHE A 84 13.82 -18.56 -6.81
C PHE A 84 13.44 -18.61 -8.29
N GLN A 85 13.35 -19.81 -8.89
CA GLN A 85 12.95 -19.96 -10.29
C GLN A 85 11.54 -19.42 -10.56
N GLN A 86 10.58 -19.65 -9.64
CA GLN A 86 9.24 -19.11 -9.74
C GLN A 86 9.23 -17.57 -9.63
N LEU A 87 10.04 -17.01 -8.73
CA LEU A 87 10.20 -15.56 -8.58
C LEU A 87 10.79 -14.94 -9.84
N LEU A 88 11.85 -15.53 -10.36
CA LEU A 88 12.50 -15.08 -11.58
C LEU A 88 11.55 -15.11 -12.78
N GLN A 89 10.85 -16.23 -13.01
CA GLN A 89 9.84 -16.35 -14.06
C GLN A 89 8.73 -15.31 -13.91
N THR A 90 8.32 -15.05 -12.67
CA THR A 90 7.31 -14.03 -12.39
C THR A 90 7.79 -12.63 -12.78
N ILE A 91 9.01 -12.26 -12.40
CA ILE A 91 9.60 -10.95 -12.73
C ILE A 91 9.75 -10.83 -14.25
N GLN A 92 10.34 -11.83 -14.92
CA GLN A 92 10.49 -11.84 -16.38
C GLN A 92 9.15 -11.73 -17.11
N GLY A 93 8.13 -12.46 -16.61
CA GLY A 93 6.78 -12.38 -17.16
C GLY A 93 6.11 -11.02 -16.95
N LEU A 94 6.36 -10.33 -15.84
CA LEU A 94 5.89 -8.95 -15.64
C LEU A 94 6.66 -7.97 -16.54
N LEU A 95 7.97 -8.11 -16.67
CA LEU A 95 8.79 -7.29 -17.56
C LEU A 95 8.32 -7.41 -19.02
N SER A 96 7.94 -8.60 -19.49
CA SER A 96 7.39 -8.77 -20.84
C SER A 96 6.11 -7.97 -21.11
N LYS A 97 5.33 -7.63 -20.07
CA LYS A 97 4.11 -6.83 -20.23
C LYS A 97 4.40 -5.34 -20.46
N VAL A 98 5.60 -4.89 -20.13
CA VAL A 98 5.99 -3.48 -20.26
C VAL A 98 6.94 -3.18 -21.41
N HIS A 99 7.42 -4.19 -22.15
CA HIS A 99 8.26 -4.01 -23.33
C HIS A 99 7.62 -3.16 -24.44
N LYS A 100 6.30 -3.03 -24.43
CA LYS A 100 5.56 -2.18 -25.38
C LYS A 100 5.74 -0.67 -25.14
N TYR A 101 6.29 -0.26 -24.00
CA TYR A 101 6.53 1.13 -23.67
C TYR A 101 7.97 1.52 -24.01
N SER A 102 8.15 2.45 -24.94
CA SER A 102 9.46 2.83 -25.51
C SER A 102 10.36 3.63 -24.56
N ASP A 103 9.78 4.46 -23.69
CA ASP A 103 10.53 5.27 -22.71
C ASP A 103 10.11 4.88 -21.29
N LEU A 104 10.42 3.64 -20.90
CA LEU A 104 10.07 3.10 -19.61
C LEU A 104 11.19 3.33 -18.59
N LYS A 105 10.84 3.94 -17.47
CA LYS A 105 11.66 3.91 -16.23
C LYS A 105 11.09 2.86 -15.29
N LEU A 106 11.95 1.96 -14.82
CA LEU A 106 11.52 0.81 -14.01
C LEU A 106 12.30 0.75 -12.69
N SER A 107 11.60 0.40 -11.62
CA SER A 107 12.19 0.01 -10.34
C SER A 107 11.70 -1.37 -9.92
N ILE A 108 12.60 -2.18 -9.34
CA ILE A 108 12.28 -3.47 -8.70
C ILE A 108 12.64 -3.35 -7.23
N THR A 109 11.66 -3.58 -6.37
CA THR A 109 11.82 -3.39 -4.93
C THR A 109 11.28 -4.60 -4.19
N ALA A 110 12.02 -5.09 -3.20
CA ALA A 110 11.62 -6.20 -2.34
C ALA A 110 11.47 -5.75 -0.89
N THR A 111 10.60 -6.43 -0.14
CA THR A 111 10.25 -6.08 1.23
C THR A 111 10.49 -7.26 2.19
N SER A 112 9.69 -7.37 3.24
CA SER A 112 9.88 -8.20 4.42
C SER A 112 10.35 -9.64 4.15
N ALA A 113 9.73 -10.41 3.26
CA ALA A 113 10.15 -11.80 3.04
C ALA A 113 11.57 -11.87 2.47
N MET A 114 11.87 -11.09 1.43
CA MET A 114 13.22 -11.02 0.88
C MET A 114 14.21 -10.51 1.93
N ARG A 115 13.86 -9.46 2.67
CA ARG A 115 14.68 -8.88 3.75
C ARG A 115 15.03 -9.91 4.83
N SER A 116 14.09 -10.81 5.16
CA SER A 116 14.25 -11.84 6.20
C SER A 116 15.02 -13.08 5.73
N ALA A 117 15.16 -13.30 4.42
CA ALA A 117 15.84 -14.47 3.90
C ALA A 117 17.36 -14.39 4.13
N LYS A 118 17.97 -15.46 4.65
CA LYS A 118 19.43 -15.55 4.89
C LYS A 118 20.24 -15.43 3.60
N ASN A 119 19.69 -15.91 2.49
CA ASN A 119 20.30 -15.85 1.15
C ASN A 119 19.79 -14.68 0.31
N ASN A 120 19.33 -13.59 0.93
CA ASN A 120 18.73 -12.46 0.23
C ASN A 120 19.68 -11.76 -0.73
N ALA A 121 20.94 -11.53 -0.33
CA ALA A 121 21.93 -10.83 -1.14
C ALA A 121 22.31 -11.65 -2.40
N GLU A 122 22.51 -12.97 -2.26
CA GLU A 122 22.76 -13.88 -3.37
C GLU A 122 21.55 -13.90 -4.32
N THR A 123 20.34 -14.06 -3.77
CA THR A 123 19.10 -14.07 -4.54
C THR A 123 18.92 -12.78 -5.33
N ALA A 124 19.15 -11.62 -4.71
CA ALA A 124 19.04 -10.32 -5.39
C ALA A 124 20.07 -10.21 -6.52
N ALA A 125 21.34 -10.51 -6.27
CA ALA A 125 22.40 -10.45 -7.28
C ALA A 125 22.12 -11.37 -8.48
N ARG A 126 21.61 -12.59 -8.25
CA ARG A 126 21.20 -13.52 -9.31
C ARG A 126 20.05 -12.95 -10.14
N ILE A 127 19.03 -12.38 -9.50
CA ILE A 127 17.91 -11.73 -10.22
C ILE A 127 18.45 -10.58 -11.07
N GLU A 128 19.22 -9.67 -10.48
CA GLU A 128 19.78 -8.50 -11.18
C GLU A 128 20.58 -8.90 -12.41
N SER A 129 21.46 -9.93 -12.28
CA SER A 129 22.29 -10.39 -13.38
C SER A 129 21.49 -10.97 -14.56
N ILE A 130 20.30 -11.53 -14.29
CA ILE A 130 19.45 -12.17 -15.31
C ILE A 130 18.49 -11.17 -15.94
N VAL A 131 17.89 -10.27 -15.11
CA VAL A 131 16.85 -9.34 -15.61
C VAL A 131 17.42 -8.02 -16.10
N GLY A 132 18.68 -7.69 -15.74
CA GLY A 132 19.35 -6.46 -16.16
C GLY A 132 18.87 -5.18 -15.45
N TYR A 133 18.12 -5.31 -14.35
CA TYR A 133 17.63 -4.19 -13.53
C TYR A 133 18.08 -4.37 -12.07
N PRO A 134 18.48 -3.30 -11.37
CA PRO A 134 18.81 -3.38 -9.96
C PRO A 134 17.56 -3.73 -9.12
N LEU A 135 17.76 -4.56 -8.10
CA LEU A 135 16.75 -4.95 -7.13
C LEU A 135 17.08 -4.36 -5.76
N LYS A 136 16.28 -3.41 -5.30
CA LYS A 136 16.47 -2.81 -3.99
C LYS A 136 15.66 -3.57 -2.93
N ILE A 137 16.33 -4.06 -1.88
CA ILE A 137 15.66 -4.59 -0.68
C ILE A 137 15.50 -3.46 0.32
N LEU A 138 14.25 -3.07 0.60
CA LEU A 138 13.98 -2.00 1.56
C LEU A 138 14.21 -2.49 2.99
N SER A 139 14.85 -1.64 3.81
CA SER A 139 14.75 -1.74 5.25
C SER A 139 13.33 -1.42 5.72
N GLY A 140 12.97 -1.81 6.95
CA GLY A 140 11.65 -1.48 7.50
C GLY A 140 11.38 0.02 7.57
N THR A 141 12.40 0.81 7.93
CA THR A 141 12.30 2.28 7.98
C THR A 141 12.15 2.91 6.60
N GLU A 142 12.86 2.42 5.58
CA GLU A 142 12.67 2.89 4.20
C GLU A 142 11.26 2.56 3.68
N GLU A 143 10.73 1.38 4.04
CA GLU A 143 9.35 0.97 3.69
C GLU A 143 8.33 1.90 4.37
N CYS A 144 8.48 2.19 5.68
CA CYS A 144 7.68 3.16 6.42
C CYS A 144 7.72 4.55 5.78
N GLN A 145 8.93 5.05 5.49
CA GLN A 145 9.11 6.40 4.94
C GLN A 145 8.47 6.52 3.55
N CYS A 146 8.76 5.58 2.65
CA CYS A 146 8.19 5.57 1.30
C CYS A 146 6.66 5.58 1.32
N LEU A 147 6.07 4.76 2.21
CA LEU A 147 4.63 4.68 2.34
C LEU A 147 4.04 5.96 2.95
N ALA A 148 4.69 6.52 3.99
CA ALA A 148 4.22 7.75 4.65
C ALA A 148 4.22 8.94 3.67
N ASP A 149 5.28 9.11 2.88
CA ASP A 149 5.38 10.17 1.89
C ASP A 149 4.33 10.00 0.77
N GLY A 150 4.14 8.76 0.29
CA GLY A 150 3.11 8.47 -0.70
C GLY A 150 1.69 8.73 -0.19
N VAL A 151 1.38 8.34 1.04
CA VAL A 151 0.06 8.59 1.65
C VAL A 151 -0.18 10.08 1.88
N LYS A 152 0.82 10.82 2.34
CA LYS A 152 0.74 12.29 2.48
C LYS A 152 0.47 12.99 1.15
N SER A 153 1.06 12.49 0.06
CA SER A 153 0.82 13.02 -1.30
C SER A 153 -0.57 12.65 -1.86
N PHE A 154 -1.13 11.53 -1.42
CA PHE A 154 -2.37 10.99 -1.98
C PHE A 154 -3.62 11.48 -1.28
N LEU A 155 -3.59 11.57 0.06
CA LEU A 155 -4.74 11.99 0.86
C LEU A 155 -4.79 13.52 1.00
N PRO A 156 -6.01 14.10 1.07
CA PRO A 156 -6.14 15.52 1.39
C PRO A 156 -5.45 15.86 2.72
N PRO A 157 -4.82 17.03 2.83
CA PRO A 157 -4.18 17.45 4.08
C PRO A 157 -5.11 17.35 5.30
N SER A 158 -6.41 17.64 5.15
CA SER A 158 -7.43 17.51 6.19
C SER A 158 -7.54 16.10 6.78
N MET A 159 -7.24 15.06 6.02
CA MET A 159 -7.28 13.67 6.51
C MET A 159 -5.96 13.24 7.18
N VAL A 160 -4.86 13.91 6.86
CA VAL A 160 -3.52 13.56 7.35
C VAL A 160 -3.09 14.49 8.47
N LEU A 161 -3.47 15.78 8.42
CA LEU A 161 -2.85 16.84 9.20
C LEU A 161 -3.82 17.73 10.01
N ASP A 162 -5.14 17.58 9.83
CA ASP A 162 -6.12 18.61 10.21
C ASP A 162 -6.55 18.61 11.69
N TYR A 163 -5.82 17.95 12.54
CA TYR A 163 -6.13 18.02 13.98
C TYR A 163 -4.89 18.42 14.78
N PRO A 164 -4.73 19.73 15.11
CA PRO A 164 -3.60 20.18 15.93
C PRO A 164 -3.55 19.50 17.31
N LEU A 165 -4.64 18.82 17.70
CA LEU A 165 -4.77 18.09 18.98
C LEU A 165 -4.83 16.58 18.82
N LYS A 166 -4.88 16.02 17.59
CA LYS A 166 -4.95 14.58 17.37
C LYS A 166 -3.73 14.09 16.59
N GLN A 167 -3.20 12.96 17.02
CA GLN A 167 -2.13 12.26 16.30
C GLN A 167 -2.75 11.37 15.22
N THR A 168 -2.18 11.38 14.03
CA THR A 168 -2.55 10.47 12.94
C THR A 168 -1.46 9.43 12.76
N PHE A 169 -1.82 8.15 12.92
CA PHE A 169 -0.94 7.02 12.67
C PHE A 169 -1.28 6.40 11.32
N LEU A 170 -0.24 5.99 10.61
CA LEU A 170 -0.33 5.15 9.42
C LEU A 170 0.15 3.77 9.79
N ALA A 171 -0.62 2.73 9.47
CA ALA A 171 -0.23 1.34 9.65
C ALA A 171 -0.44 0.57 8.34
N ASP A 172 0.60 -0.11 7.87
CA ASP A 172 0.55 -1.01 6.71
C ASP A 172 0.78 -2.45 7.17
N LEU A 173 -0.25 -3.26 7.10
CA LEU A 173 -0.12 -4.68 7.43
C LEU A 173 0.13 -5.48 6.15
N GLY A 174 1.39 -5.84 5.98
CA GLY A 174 1.85 -6.76 4.96
C GLY A 174 1.67 -8.24 5.33
N GLY A 175 2.23 -9.12 4.50
CA GLY A 175 2.27 -10.55 4.81
C GLY A 175 3.34 -10.90 5.86
N GLY A 176 4.44 -10.16 5.91
CA GLY A 176 5.59 -10.47 6.76
C GLY A 176 5.86 -9.49 7.89
N SER A 177 5.43 -8.25 7.75
CA SER A 177 5.65 -7.19 8.73
C SER A 177 4.45 -6.26 8.82
N LEU A 178 4.48 -5.42 9.85
CA LEU A 178 3.60 -4.29 10.09
C LEU A 178 4.46 -3.04 10.17
N GLU A 179 4.29 -2.13 9.25
CA GLU A 179 4.91 -0.82 9.25
C GLU A 179 3.99 0.19 9.92
N ILE A 180 4.49 0.91 10.96
CA ILE A 180 3.74 1.97 11.65
C ILE A 180 4.52 3.27 11.62
N SER A 181 3.86 4.35 11.23
CA SER A 181 4.42 5.71 11.21
C SER A 181 3.48 6.68 11.89
N LEU A 182 4.01 7.57 12.73
CA LEU A 182 3.28 8.75 13.19
C LEU A 182 3.42 9.86 12.16
N LEU A 183 2.31 10.23 11.52
CA LEU A 183 2.30 11.30 10.53
C LEU A 183 2.21 12.65 11.25
N LYS A 184 3.21 13.52 11.06
CA LYS A 184 3.25 14.86 11.64
C LYS A 184 2.99 15.91 10.57
N SER A 185 2.30 16.99 10.96
CA SER A 185 2.22 18.19 10.14
C SER A 185 3.45 19.06 10.34
N GLY A 186 4.22 19.25 9.27
CA GLY A 186 5.26 20.28 9.22
C GLY A 186 6.51 20.00 10.08
N LYS A 187 7.51 20.87 9.93
CA LYS A 187 8.72 20.91 10.73
C LYS A 187 8.40 21.43 12.14
N SER A 188 7.98 20.57 13.05
CA SER A 188 7.90 20.94 14.46
C SER A 188 9.32 21.07 15.03
N PRO A 189 9.74 22.23 15.56
CA PRO A 189 11.09 22.43 16.10
C PRO A 189 11.40 21.58 17.34
N SER A 190 10.37 21.00 17.96
CA SER A 190 10.49 20.28 19.24
C SER A 190 10.86 18.78 19.11
N CYS A 191 10.90 18.21 17.91
CA CYS A 191 11.32 16.84 17.71
C CYS A 191 12.67 16.78 17.01
N LYS A 192 13.73 16.57 17.79
CA LYS A 192 15.12 16.41 17.29
C LYS A 192 15.37 15.13 16.49
N ASN A 193 14.43 14.16 16.48
CA ASN A 193 14.52 12.93 15.71
C ASN A 193 13.18 12.71 15.02
N GLY A 194 13.26 12.47 13.72
CA GLY A 194 12.24 12.24 12.72
C GLY A 194 10.91 11.59 13.13
N ASP A 195 10.06 11.38 12.17
CA ASP A 195 8.79 10.65 12.34
C ASP A 195 9.03 9.32 13.06
N TYR A 196 8.22 9.00 14.09
CA TYR A 196 8.29 7.68 14.71
C TYR A 196 7.90 6.64 13.67
N GLN A 197 8.83 5.76 13.35
CA GLN A 197 8.69 4.72 12.34
C GLN A 197 9.11 3.39 12.92
N TYR A 198 8.20 2.41 12.88
CA TYR A 198 8.43 1.06 13.37
C TYR A 198 8.09 0.05 12.28
N SER A 199 8.99 -0.90 12.04
CA SER A 199 8.69 -2.11 11.28
C SER A 199 8.72 -3.30 12.24
N ILE A 200 7.58 -3.92 12.43
CA ILE A 200 7.35 -4.96 13.42
C ILE A 200 7.09 -6.28 12.70
N ASP A 201 7.75 -7.35 13.11
CA ASP A 201 7.64 -8.69 12.51
C ASP A 201 6.34 -9.42 12.91
N ILE A 202 5.18 -8.83 12.56
CA ILE A 202 3.83 -9.39 12.78
C ILE A 202 2.95 -9.33 11.53
N GLY A 203 3.50 -9.61 10.36
CA GLY A 203 2.70 -9.72 9.14
C GLY A 203 1.71 -10.88 9.18
N SER A 204 0.61 -10.76 8.44
CA SER A 204 -0.51 -11.72 8.48
C SER A 204 -0.14 -13.15 8.06
N LEU A 205 0.83 -13.34 7.17
CA LEU A 205 1.37 -14.67 6.83
C LEU A 205 2.34 -15.18 7.90
N ARG A 206 3.19 -14.28 8.43
CA ARG A 206 4.14 -14.63 9.47
C ARG A 206 3.42 -15.10 10.75
N LEU A 207 2.40 -14.38 11.19
CA LEU A 207 1.59 -14.76 12.36
C LEU A 207 0.96 -16.13 12.19
N ARG A 208 0.41 -16.45 11.03
CA ARG A 208 -0.16 -17.77 10.75
C ARG A 208 0.84 -18.91 10.95
N LYS A 209 2.14 -18.67 10.74
CA LYS A 209 3.19 -19.67 10.92
C LYS A 209 3.71 -19.74 12.37
N MET A 210 3.62 -18.63 13.10
CA MET A 210 4.15 -18.54 14.47
C MET A 210 3.20 -19.06 15.54
N VAL A 211 1.89 -19.06 15.27
CA VAL A 211 0.87 -19.24 16.32
C VAL A 211 -0.11 -20.34 15.96
N ASN A 212 -0.22 -21.30 16.88
CA ASN A 212 -1.28 -22.30 16.91
C ASN A 212 -1.50 -22.70 18.39
N PRO A 213 -2.51 -22.29 19.10
CA PRO A 213 -3.90 -21.90 18.77
C PRO A 213 -4.17 -20.37 18.94
N GLU A 214 -5.42 -19.92 18.68
CA GLU A 214 -5.86 -18.50 18.69
C GLU A 214 -5.54 -17.73 20.00
N ASN A 215 -5.47 -18.39 21.13
CA ASN A 215 -5.16 -17.76 22.41
C ASN A 215 -3.72 -17.19 22.48
N GLU A 216 -2.78 -17.77 21.73
CA GLU A 216 -1.41 -17.27 21.64
C GLU A 216 -1.30 -16.07 20.70
N LEU A 217 -2.16 -15.97 19.69
CA LEU A 217 -2.14 -14.88 18.71
C LEU A 217 -2.26 -13.52 19.39
N LYS A 218 -3.20 -13.37 20.32
CA LYS A 218 -3.42 -12.12 21.05
C LYS A 218 -2.21 -11.73 21.91
N SER A 219 -1.59 -12.70 22.59
CA SER A 219 -0.40 -12.44 23.43
C SER A 219 0.80 -12.03 22.59
N VAL A 220 1.07 -12.72 21.47
CA VAL A 220 2.16 -12.39 20.54
C VAL A 220 1.98 -10.99 19.96
N ILE A 221 0.77 -10.65 19.48
CA ILE A 221 0.50 -9.32 18.95
C ILE A 221 0.72 -8.26 20.04
N THR A 222 0.20 -8.48 21.25
CA THR A 222 0.33 -7.54 22.37
C THR A 222 1.80 -7.30 22.72
N GLU A 223 2.60 -8.35 22.86
CA GLU A 223 4.04 -8.27 23.13
C GLU A 223 4.78 -7.45 22.06
N LYS A 224 4.54 -7.77 20.79
CA LYS A 224 5.19 -7.06 19.68
C LYS A 224 4.82 -5.59 19.61
N LEU A 225 3.59 -5.24 19.98
CA LEU A 225 3.13 -3.84 20.00
C LEU A 225 3.63 -3.04 21.21
N LEU A 226 4.34 -3.63 22.18
CA LEU A 226 4.97 -2.89 23.30
C LEU A 226 5.93 -1.81 22.80
N GLN A 227 6.53 -1.99 21.62
CA GLN A 227 7.39 -0.98 20.98
C GLN A 227 6.69 0.38 20.78
N LEU A 228 5.36 0.41 20.72
CA LEU A 228 4.59 1.64 20.57
C LEU A 228 4.38 2.41 21.88
N ASP A 229 4.69 1.82 23.03
CA ASP A 229 4.43 2.45 24.33
C ASP A 229 5.23 3.73 24.55
N GLU A 230 6.43 3.81 24.00
CA GLU A 230 7.26 5.01 24.05
C GLU A 230 6.57 6.21 23.37
N VAL A 231 5.99 5.99 22.19
CA VAL A 231 5.29 7.04 21.42
C VAL A 231 4.00 7.46 22.11
N LEU A 232 3.30 6.49 22.72
CA LEU A 232 2.00 6.74 23.36
C LEU A 232 2.15 7.40 24.72
N SER A 233 3.24 7.10 25.44
CA SER A 233 3.52 7.71 26.75
C SER A 233 3.78 9.21 26.66
N ALA A 234 4.23 9.71 25.50
CA ALA A 234 4.41 11.14 25.27
C ALA A 234 3.08 11.94 25.25
N ASN A 235 1.92 11.27 25.00
CA ASN A 235 0.61 11.91 24.98
C ASN A 235 -0.51 10.92 25.43
N PRO A 236 -0.57 10.57 26.71
CA PRO A 236 -1.39 9.43 27.18
C PRO A 236 -2.91 9.67 27.12
N GLN A 237 -3.37 10.88 26.88
CA GLN A 237 -4.80 11.22 26.88
C GLN A 237 -5.37 11.47 25.47
N ASN A 238 -4.56 11.53 24.45
CA ASN A 238 -5.03 11.88 23.11
C ASN A 238 -5.66 10.67 22.40
N ARG A 239 -6.84 10.90 21.86
CA ARG A 239 -7.45 10.02 20.86
C ARG A 239 -6.77 10.23 19.52
N THR A 240 -6.69 9.20 18.71
CA THR A 240 -5.93 9.20 17.47
C THR A 240 -6.78 8.93 16.24
N ASN A 241 -6.26 9.30 15.08
CA ASN A 241 -6.75 8.83 13.80
C ASN A 241 -5.82 7.72 13.30
N LEU A 242 -6.38 6.72 12.63
CA LEU A 242 -5.63 5.61 12.06
C LEU A 242 -5.87 5.52 10.56
N ILE A 243 -4.80 5.51 9.80
CA ILE A 243 -4.82 5.18 8.36
C ILE A 243 -4.33 3.75 8.22
N LEU A 244 -5.16 2.85 7.71
CA LEU A 244 -4.79 1.47 7.42
C LEU A 244 -4.55 1.26 5.93
N THR A 245 -3.40 0.69 5.59
CA THR A 245 -3.05 0.29 4.23
C THR A 245 -2.78 -1.22 4.14
N GLY A 246 -2.47 -1.69 2.95
CA GLY A 246 -2.21 -3.11 2.71
C GLY A 246 -3.40 -3.87 2.11
N GLY A 247 -3.15 -5.12 1.75
CA GLY A 247 -4.14 -5.96 1.07
C GLY A 247 -5.35 -6.31 1.92
N ASN A 248 -5.12 -6.56 3.21
CA ASN A 248 -6.18 -6.91 4.16
C ASN A 248 -7.04 -5.69 4.53
N ALA A 249 -6.46 -4.49 4.66
CA ALA A 249 -7.21 -3.26 4.85
C ALA A 249 -8.15 -2.99 3.66
N LYS A 250 -7.66 -3.17 2.42
CA LYS A 250 -8.49 -3.06 1.21
C LYS A 250 -9.58 -4.15 1.15
N THR A 251 -9.33 -5.34 1.69
CA THR A 251 -10.36 -6.38 1.83
C THR A 251 -11.44 -5.91 2.79
N PHE A 252 -11.08 -5.41 3.97
CA PHE A 252 -12.03 -4.83 4.92
C PHE A 252 -12.86 -3.72 4.29
N ALA A 253 -12.22 -2.75 3.61
CA ALA A 253 -12.92 -1.65 2.95
C ALA A 253 -13.93 -2.11 1.89
N ARG A 254 -13.68 -3.25 1.24
CA ARG A 254 -14.62 -3.86 0.28
C ARG A 254 -15.82 -4.52 0.97
N LEU A 255 -15.59 -5.12 2.15
CA LEU A 255 -16.64 -5.82 2.91
C LEU A 255 -17.52 -4.87 3.71
N TYR A 256 -16.93 -3.79 4.21
CA TYR A 256 -17.58 -2.81 5.06
C TYR A 256 -18.92 -2.27 4.52
N PRO A 257 -19.07 -1.86 3.25
CA PRO A 257 -20.36 -1.36 2.75
C PRO A 257 -21.49 -2.39 2.82
N GLN A 258 -21.18 -3.67 2.69
CA GLN A 258 -22.15 -4.76 2.73
C GLN A 258 -22.69 -4.99 4.15
N VAL A 259 -21.84 -4.76 5.17
CA VAL A 259 -22.22 -4.86 6.57
C VAL A 259 -22.91 -3.57 7.04
N SER A 260 -22.35 -2.42 6.70
CA SER A 260 -22.86 -1.12 7.15
C SER A 260 -24.23 -0.76 6.54
N ALA A 261 -24.57 -1.29 5.36
CA ALA A 261 -25.90 -1.12 4.78
C ALA A 261 -27.02 -1.64 5.70
N ASN A 262 -26.73 -2.68 6.48
CA ASN A 262 -27.67 -3.24 7.45
C ASN A 262 -27.69 -2.50 8.81
N LEU A 263 -26.71 -1.62 9.04
CA LEU A 263 -26.52 -0.90 10.31
C LEU A 263 -26.89 0.59 10.24
N ARG A 264 -27.10 1.14 9.04
CA ARG A 264 -27.35 2.57 8.82
C ARG A 264 -28.85 2.88 8.77
N PRO A 265 -29.30 3.95 9.47
CA PRO A 265 -30.60 4.54 9.18
C PRO A 265 -30.57 5.13 7.74
N GLU A 266 -31.70 5.07 7.04
CA GLU A 266 -31.89 5.40 5.60
C GLU A 266 -31.39 6.80 5.15
N ASN A 267 -30.91 7.66 6.06
CA ASN A 267 -30.55 9.06 5.80
C ASN A 267 -29.05 9.41 5.99
N SER A 268 -28.14 8.45 6.06
CA SER A 268 -26.71 8.78 6.17
C SER A 268 -26.08 9.02 4.79
N SER A 269 -25.88 10.28 4.43
CA SER A 269 -25.13 10.72 3.26
C SER A 269 -23.62 10.49 3.46
N THR A 270 -23.14 9.24 3.34
CA THR A 270 -21.73 9.02 3.15
C THR A 270 -21.40 9.29 1.69
N VAL A 271 -20.70 10.38 1.46
CA VAL A 271 -19.98 10.58 0.20
C VAL A 271 -18.88 9.51 0.18
N GLU A 272 -19.11 8.41 -0.53
CA GLU A 272 -18.03 7.49 -0.91
C GLU A 272 -17.04 8.30 -1.75
N ALA A 273 -16.00 8.79 -1.10
CA ALA A 273 -14.86 9.28 -1.83
C ALA A 273 -14.30 8.08 -2.61
N LYS A 274 -14.26 8.17 -3.94
CA LYS A 274 -13.86 7.07 -4.83
C LYS A 274 -12.47 6.47 -4.52
N ASN A 275 -11.67 7.10 -3.66
CA ASN A 275 -10.27 6.78 -3.42
C ASN A 275 -9.95 6.23 -2.02
N TRP A 276 -10.86 6.32 -1.06
CA TRP A 276 -10.69 5.79 0.30
C TRP A 276 -12.04 5.50 0.98
N LEU A 277 -12.01 4.63 1.97
CA LEU A 277 -13.06 4.46 2.97
C LEU A 277 -12.71 5.31 4.19
N SER A 278 -13.67 6.08 4.70
CA SER A 278 -13.58 6.75 6.00
C SER A 278 -14.71 6.25 6.89
N THR A 279 -14.40 5.87 8.12
CA THR A 279 -15.34 5.35 9.11
C THR A 279 -14.83 5.63 10.53
N ASN A 280 -15.68 5.47 11.54
CA ASN A 280 -15.23 5.53 12.92
C ASN A 280 -14.81 4.16 13.46
N TRP A 281 -14.11 4.16 14.58
CA TRP A 281 -13.58 2.92 15.16
C TRP A 281 -14.68 1.97 15.66
N ALA A 282 -15.78 2.49 16.19
CA ALA A 282 -16.89 1.66 16.65
C ALA A 282 -17.57 0.88 15.50
N GLU A 283 -17.68 1.50 14.32
CA GLU A 283 -18.17 0.81 13.12
C GLU A 283 -17.20 -0.26 12.63
N PHE A 284 -15.89 -0.03 12.76
CA PHE A 284 -14.88 -1.07 12.51
C PHE A 284 -15.10 -2.27 13.41
N GLU A 285 -15.20 -2.07 14.73
CA GLU A 285 -15.39 -3.13 15.73
C GLU A 285 -16.69 -3.91 15.48
N CYS A 286 -17.77 -3.22 15.16
CA CYS A 286 -19.03 -3.85 14.83
C CYS A 286 -18.92 -4.74 13.57
N THR A 287 -18.27 -4.23 12.52
CA THR A 287 -18.06 -4.98 11.27
C THR A 287 -17.18 -6.22 11.49
N GLU A 288 -16.12 -6.07 12.27
CA GLU A 288 -15.23 -7.16 12.63
C GLU A 288 -15.96 -8.24 13.44
N GLN A 289 -16.78 -7.84 14.44
CA GLN A 289 -17.56 -8.78 15.24
C GLN A 289 -18.54 -9.58 14.38
N ILE A 290 -19.26 -8.94 13.46
CA ILE A 290 -20.16 -9.62 12.52
C ILE A 290 -19.39 -10.63 11.67
N PHE A 291 -18.20 -10.26 11.18
CA PHE A 291 -17.39 -11.15 10.38
C PHE A 291 -16.87 -12.34 11.22
N GLN A 292 -16.40 -12.11 12.43
CA GLN A 292 -15.86 -13.16 13.30
C GLN A 292 -16.94 -14.08 13.91
N SER A 293 -18.20 -13.64 14.00
CA SER A 293 -19.29 -14.50 14.45
C SER A 293 -19.68 -15.59 13.45
N GLN A 294 -19.16 -15.52 12.23
CA GLN A 294 -19.45 -16.45 11.14
C GLN A 294 -18.41 -17.57 11.08
N SER A 295 -18.83 -18.76 10.70
CA SER A 295 -17.93 -19.86 10.37
C SER A 295 -17.06 -19.55 9.15
N ALA A 296 -15.98 -20.27 8.97
CA ALA A 296 -15.09 -20.10 7.81
C ALA A 296 -15.85 -20.31 6.48
N ASP A 297 -16.77 -21.26 6.43
CA ASP A 297 -17.56 -21.54 5.23
C ASP A 297 -18.54 -20.40 4.93
N GLU A 298 -19.20 -19.85 5.93
CA GLU A 298 -20.06 -18.66 5.78
C GLU A 298 -19.27 -17.44 5.33
N GLN A 299 -18.07 -17.23 5.87
CA GLN A 299 -17.17 -16.16 5.44
C GLN A 299 -16.76 -16.31 3.97
N ILE A 300 -16.48 -17.53 3.52
CA ILE A 300 -16.14 -17.82 2.12
C ILE A 300 -17.34 -17.57 1.21
N GLU A 301 -18.51 -18.09 1.56
CA GLU A 301 -19.70 -18.01 0.73
C GLU A 301 -20.26 -16.59 0.66
N GLN A 302 -20.46 -15.96 1.80
CA GLN A 302 -21.09 -14.63 1.89
C GLN A 302 -20.19 -13.52 1.35
N TRP A 303 -18.90 -13.53 1.73
CA TRP A 303 -17.99 -12.46 1.39
C TRP A 303 -17.13 -12.71 0.14
N LYS A 304 -17.34 -13.87 -0.51
CA LYS A 304 -16.58 -14.28 -1.71
C LYS A 304 -15.08 -14.30 -1.49
N LEU A 305 -14.67 -14.68 -0.29
CA LEU A 305 -13.27 -14.88 0.05
C LEU A 305 -12.82 -16.28 -0.40
N ARG A 306 -11.54 -16.42 -0.72
CA ARG A 306 -10.95 -17.75 -0.91
C ARG A 306 -10.59 -18.34 0.46
N PRO A 307 -10.59 -19.67 0.66
CA PRO A 307 -10.24 -20.28 1.97
C PRO A 307 -8.96 -19.73 2.58
N GLN A 308 -7.90 -19.64 1.78
CA GLN A 308 -6.61 -19.12 2.21
C GLN A 308 -6.61 -17.61 2.52
N GLN A 309 -7.55 -16.84 1.96
CA GLN A 309 -7.73 -15.42 2.31
C GLN A 309 -8.44 -15.27 3.64
N THR A 310 -9.38 -16.14 3.96
CA THR A 310 -10.14 -16.09 5.22
C THR A 310 -9.22 -16.22 6.42
N GLU A 311 -8.33 -17.22 6.43
CA GLU A 311 -7.35 -17.41 7.51
C GLU A 311 -6.43 -16.19 7.70
N VAL A 312 -5.87 -15.68 6.61
CA VAL A 312 -4.98 -14.52 6.63
C VAL A 312 -5.72 -13.25 7.04
N PHE A 313 -6.99 -13.13 6.67
CA PHE A 313 -7.82 -11.99 6.97
C PHE A 313 -8.23 -11.96 8.46
N ASN A 314 -8.55 -13.10 9.07
CA ASN A 314 -8.83 -13.19 10.51
C ASN A 314 -7.62 -12.76 11.34
N SER A 315 -6.41 -13.22 11.00
CA SER A 315 -5.18 -12.77 11.65
C SER A 315 -4.97 -11.26 11.47
N ALA A 316 -5.28 -10.72 10.29
CA ALA A 316 -5.17 -9.29 10.03
C ALA A 316 -6.16 -8.45 10.84
N LEU A 317 -7.40 -8.91 11.00
CA LEU A 317 -8.41 -8.24 11.83
C LEU A 317 -7.97 -8.17 13.29
N ALA A 318 -7.38 -9.25 13.82
CA ALA A 318 -6.83 -9.28 15.18
C ALA A 318 -5.71 -8.24 15.36
N VAL A 319 -4.81 -8.09 14.37
CA VAL A 319 -3.76 -7.07 14.39
C VAL A 319 -4.38 -5.67 14.32
N PHE A 320 -5.32 -5.41 13.41
CA PHE A 320 -5.98 -4.12 13.28
C PHE A 320 -6.68 -3.72 14.58
N ARG A 321 -7.42 -4.66 15.19
CA ARG A 321 -8.07 -4.44 16.48
C ARG A 321 -7.07 -4.08 17.58
N ALA A 322 -5.98 -4.83 17.68
CA ALA A 322 -4.95 -4.58 18.69
C ALA A 322 -4.28 -3.21 18.52
N ILE A 323 -3.96 -2.82 17.27
CA ILE A 323 -3.39 -1.51 16.96
C ILE A 323 -4.39 -0.41 17.30
N GLY A 324 -5.60 -0.47 16.79
CA GLY A 324 -6.58 0.58 16.98
C GLY A 324 -6.98 0.79 18.43
N SER A 325 -7.11 -0.30 19.21
CA SER A 325 -7.35 -0.24 20.65
C SER A 325 -6.16 0.38 21.39
N LYS A 326 -4.92 -0.05 21.07
CA LYS A 326 -3.69 0.47 21.68
C LYS A 326 -3.50 1.97 21.37
N LEU A 327 -3.79 2.39 20.16
CA LEU A 327 -3.70 3.78 19.71
C LEU A 327 -4.91 4.63 20.16
N ARG A 328 -5.93 4.05 20.77
CA ARG A 328 -7.19 4.75 21.12
C ARG A 328 -7.83 5.44 19.93
N THR A 329 -7.91 4.71 18.84
CA THR A 329 -8.39 5.21 17.55
C THR A 329 -9.84 5.66 17.63
N GLU A 330 -10.15 6.83 17.07
CA GLU A 330 -11.52 7.32 16.87
C GLU A 330 -11.96 7.20 15.42
N GLN A 331 -11.09 7.65 14.50
CA GLN A 331 -11.37 7.69 13.08
C GLN A 331 -10.44 6.75 12.33
N LEU A 332 -11.00 6.01 11.40
CA LEU A 332 -10.31 5.08 10.52
C LEU A 332 -10.42 5.53 9.07
N CYS A 333 -9.30 5.64 8.38
CA CYS A 333 -9.22 5.85 6.94
C CYS A 333 -8.53 4.67 6.27
N ILE A 334 -9.09 4.14 5.19
CA ILE A 334 -8.48 3.09 4.38
C ILE A 334 -8.40 3.58 2.94
N PRO A 335 -7.25 4.12 2.52
CA PRO A 335 -7.04 4.54 1.14
C PRO A 335 -6.91 3.32 0.21
N PHE A 336 -7.40 3.45 -1.02
CA PHE A 336 -7.14 2.46 -2.08
C PHE A 336 -5.75 2.63 -2.69
N PHE A 337 -4.85 3.05 -1.87
CA PHE A 337 -3.44 3.35 -2.09
C PHE A 337 -2.59 2.47 -1.17
N GLY A 338 -1.29 2.28 -1.48
CA GLY A 338 -0.37 1.52 -0.64
C GLY A 338 1.05 1.55 -1.21
N LEU A 339 1.92 0.65 -0.73
CA LEU A 339 3.35 0.69 -1.01
C LEU A 339 3.68 0.72 -2.51
N LYS A 340 3.03 -0.10 -3.34
CA LYS A 340 3.34 -0.11 -4.79
C LYS A 340 3.01 1.22 -5.49
N GLU A 341 1.96 1.92 -5.06
CA GLU A 341 1.62 3.26 -5.53
C GLU A 341 2.66 4.28 -5.03
N SER A 342 3.10 4.15 -3.77
CA SER A 342 4.19 4.96 -3.20
C SER A 342 5.51 4.76 -3.95
N LEU A 343 5.87 3.52 -4.26
CA LEU A 343 7.06 3.17 -5.04
C LEU A 343 7.03 3.78 -6.45
N LEU A 344 5.85 3.79 -7.10
CA LEU A 344 5.70 4.44 -8.39
C LEU A 344 5.90 5.95 -8.30
N LEU A 345 5.29 6.61 -7.31
CA LEU A 345 5.48 8.04 -7.05
C LEU A 345 6.93 8.36 -6.71
N SER A 346 7.58 7.54 -5.89
CA SER A 346 9.01 7.68 -5.55
C SER A 346 9.90 7.60 -6.78
N LEU A 347 9.63 6.67 -7.69
CA LEU A 347 10.38 6.56 -8.94
C LEU A 347 10.20 7.81 -9.82
N VAL A 348 8.97 8.31 -9.94
CA VAL A 348 8.68 9.55 -10.68
C VAL A 348 9.38 10.74 -10.05
N SER A 349 9.31 10.86 -8.72
CA SER A 349 9.98 11.91 -7.93
C SER A 349 11.50 11.94 -8.19
N VAL A 350 12.15 10.79 -8.10
CA VAL A 350 13.61 10.67 -8.35
C VAL A 350 13.97 11.03 -9.79
N VAL A 351 13.23 10.53 -10.78
CA VAL A 351 13.54 10.75 -12.21
C VAL A 351 13.25 12.19 -12.65
N THR A 352 12.29 12.85 -12.04
CA THR A 352 11.91 14.23 -12.37
C THR A 352 12.53 15.27 -11.44
N GLU A 353 13.23 14.83 -10.39
CA GLU A 353 13.81 15.71 -9.35
C GLU A 353 12.78 16.61 -8.66
N LYS A 354 11.53 16.12 -8.54
CA LYS A 354 10.41 16.82 -7.89
C LYS A 354 9.90 16.03 -6.69
N PRO A 355 9.43 16.67 -5.62
CA PRO A 355 8.85 15.99 -4.47
C PRO A 355 7.57 15.22 -4.84
N MET A 356 7.26 14.14 -4.11
CA MET A 356 6.07 13.31 -4.38
C MET A 356 4.76 14.10 -4.30
N GLU A 357 4.69 15.09 -3.42
CA GLU A 357 3.52 15.97 -3.21
C GLU A 357 3.17 16.84 -4.41
N ASP A 358 4.08 17.03 -5.34
CA ASP A 358 3.83 17.74 -6.59
C ASP A 358 2.99 16.91 -7.59
N PHE A 359 2.83 15.59 -7.33
CA PHE A 359 2.14 14.71 -8.27
C PHE A 359 0.74 14.33 -7.80
N THR A 360 -0.21 14.47 -8.70
CA THR A 360 -1.57 13.92 -8.54
C THR A 360 -1.62 12.53 -9.19
N LEU A 361 -1.75 11.49 -8.35
CA LEU A 361 -1.93 10.12 -8.85
C LEU A 361 -3.39 9.86 -9.20
N VAL A 362 -3.64 9.52 -10.47
CA VAL A 362 -4.95 9.14 -10.97
C VAL A 362 -5.04 7.61 -11.04
N LEU A 363 -5.79 7.01 -10.11
CA LEU A 363 -5.96 5.57 -10.04
C LEU A 363 -6.97 5.07 -11.07
N ILE A 364 -6.75 3.85 -11.58
CA ILE A 364 -7.77 3.07 -12.29
C ILE A 364 -8.51 2.19 -11.29
N TYR A 365 -9.83 2.09 -11.47
CA TYR A 365 -10.67 1.24 -10.64
C TYR A 365 -10.72 -0.19 -11.18
N GLY A 366 -11.05 -1.13 -10.29
CA GLY A 366 -11.14 -2.56 -10.58
C GLY A 366 -9.95 -3.38 -10.05
N PRO A 367 -10.05 -4.70 -10.09
CA PRO A 367 -8.99 -5.58 -9.62
C PRO A 367 -7.76 -5.50 -10.54
N PRO A 368 -6.55 -5.75 -10.01
CA PRO A 368 -5.36 -5.87 -10.85
C PRO A 368 -5.48 -7.07 -11.80
N LYS A 369 -4.86 -6.97 -12.96
CA LYS A 369 -4.70 -8.11 -13.87
C LYS A 369 -3.90 -9.20 -13.17
N LYS A 370 -4.36 -10.44 -13.24
CA LYS A 370 -3.66 -11.58 -12.63
C LYS A 370 -2.59 -12.09 -13.60
N TYR A 371 -1.37 -12.24 -13.10
CA TYR A 371 -0.31 -12.98 -13.77
C TYR A 371 -0.27 -14.40 -13.22
N LYS A 372 -0.39 -15.39 -14.10
CA LYS A 372 -0.25 -16.81 -13.73
C LYS A 372 1.21 -17.22 -13.95
N ILE A 373 1.83 -17.78 -12.91
CA ILE A 373 3.19 -18.30 -12.98
C ILE A 373 3.18 -19.54 -13.90
N GLY A 374 4.05 -19.56 -14.90
CA GLY A 374 4.16 -20.68 -15.84
C GLY A 374 3.12 -20.70 -16.98
N ALA A 375 2.45 -19.57 -17.26
CA ALA A 375 1.56 -19.43 -18.42
C ALA A 375 2.25 -18.72 -19.59
#